data_fc76d6c13736dfdc7aca87a24748bbfd
#
_entry.id   fc76d6c13736dfdc7aca87a24748bbfd
#
_cell.length_a   1.000
_cell.length_b   1.000
_cell.length_c   1.000
_cell.angle_alpha   90.00
_cell.angle_beta   90.00
_cell.angle_gamma   90.00
#
_symmetry.space_group_name_H-M   'P 1'
#
loop_
_entity.id
_entity.type
_entity.pdbx_description
1 polymer ?
#
loop_
_entity_poly.entity_id
_entity_poly.type
_entity_poly.pdbx_seq_one_letter_code
_entity_poly.pdbx_strand_id
1 'polypeptide(L)'
;GKVEVGCAHFPALNETISAATGCGAWWNGKPARVSEETELNRAVCAHIDTAYFGRNGKGAKWDRLQKAVYYNAGWCDAYGYLLVATGRAEIMLDPVMAVWDCGPFPPIFREAGGYFGDWSGHEGRIDGGEALATNAALRDEVVALLRD
;
A
#
# COMPACT_ATOMS: atom_id res chain seq x y z
N GLY A 1 14.29 4.78 -14.04
CA GLY A 1 13.35 4.15 -14.99
C GLY A 1 11.99 3.96 -14.32
N LYS A 2 10.95 3.68 -15.10
CA LYS A 2 9.60 3.41 -14.62
C LYS A 2 9.36 1.90 -14.63
N VAL A 3 8.74 1.36 -13.57
CA VAL A 3 8.34 -0.05 -13.55
C VAL A 3 7.06 -0.22 -14.37
N GLU A 4 7.10 -1.07 -15.37
CA GLU A 4 6.00 -1.27 -16.33
C GLU A 4 5.23 -2.56 -16.11
N VAL A 5 5.83 -3.59 -15.48
CA VAL A 5 5.22 -4.87 -15.17
C VAL A 5 5.52 -5.24 -13.73
N GLY A 6 4.52 -5.71 -13.01
CA GLY A 6 4.65 -6.20 -11.65
C GLY A 6 3.85 -7.48 -11.42
N CYS A 7 4.41 -8.37 -10.59
CA CYS A 7 3.74 -9.59 -10.17
C CYS A 7 4.15 -9.91 -8.73
N ALA A 8 3.16 -10.24 -7.89
CA ALA A 8 3.38 -10.77 -6.56
C ALA A 8 2.58 -12.07 -6.40
N HIS A 9 3.25 -13.13 -5.95
CA HIS A 9 2.65 -14.44 -5.75
C HIS A 9 2.80 -14.88 -4.29
N PHE A 10 1.72 -15.39 -3.73
CA PHE A 10 1.60 -15.86 -2.35
C PHE A 10 1.27 -17.36 -2.35
N PRO A 11 2.28 -18.23 -2.39
CA PRO A 11 2.06 -19.68 -2.62
C PRO A 11 1.16 -20.34 -1.58
N ALA A 12 1.34 -20.00 -0.30
CA ALA A 12 0.56 -20.59 0.79
C ALA A 12 -0.94 -20.29 0.71
N LEU A 13 -1.32 -19.20 0.02
CA LEU A 13 -2.70 -18.75 -0.14
C LEU A 13 -3.24 -19.02 -1.54
N ASN A 14 -2.37 -19.48 -2.45
CA ASN A 14 -2.67 -19.63 -3.88
C ASN A 14 -3.26 -18.33 -4.48
N GLU A 15 -2.67 -17.20 -4.09
CA GLU A 15 -3.04 -15.89 -4.60
C GLU A 15 -1.91 -15.29 -5.45
N THR A 16 -2.27 -14.74 -6.60
CA THR A 16 -1.35 -14.01 -7.49
C THR A 16 -2.01 -12.72 -7.92
N ILE A 17 -1.28 -11.61 -7.81
CA ILE A 17 -1.67 -10.34 -8.42
C ILE A 17 -0.60 -9.92 -9.40
N SER A 18 -1.02 -9.44 -10.57
CA SER A 18 -0.13 -8.94 -11.61
C SER A 18 -0.74 -7.77 -12.35
N ALA A 19 0.11 -6.92 -12.90
CA ALA A 19 -0.31 -5.83 -13.76
C ALA A 19 0.79 -5.48 -14.76
N ALA A 20 0.38 -4.94 -15.90
CA ALA A 20 1.25 -4.26 -16.84
C ALA A 20 0.59 -2.93 -17.24
N THR A 21 1.40 -1.90 -17.48
CA THR A 21 0.90 -0.58 -17.85
C THR A 21 -0.06 -0.65 -19.04
N GLY A 22 -1.28 -0.15 -18.86
CA GLY A 22 -2.35 -0.16 -19.87
C GLY A 22 -3.07 -1.50 -20.05
N CYS A 23 -2.74 -2.54 -19.23
CA CYS A 23 -3.34 -3.88 -19.35
C CYS A 23 -4.26 -4.24 -18.17
N GLY A 24 -4.42 -3.32 -17.22
CA GLY A 24 -5.18 -3.57 -15.99
C GLY A 24 -4.41 -4.39 -14.95
N ALA A 25 -4.96 -4.42 -13.74
CA ALA A 25 -4.49 -5.27 -12.64
C ALA A 25 -5.38 -6.51 -12.53
N TRP A 26 -4.76 -7.66 -12.27
CA TRP A 26 -5.43 -8.96 -12.26
C TRP A 26 -5.07 -9.77 -11.03
N TRP A 27 -6.06 -10.23 -10.30
CA TRP A 27 -5.94 -11.10 -9.14
C TRP A 27 -6.58 -12.45 -9.42
N ASN A 28 -5.77 -13.50 -9.48
CA ASN A 28 -6.21 -14.86 -9.84
C ASN A 28 -7.13 -14.88 -11.09
N GLY A 29 -6.74 -14.12 -12.12
CA GLY A 29 -7.49 -14.03 -13.38
C GLY A 29 -8.75 -13.16 -13.34
N LYS A 30 -9.03 -12.48 -12.22
CA LYS A 30 -10.13 -11.51 -12.10
C LYS A 30 -9.57 -10.10 -12.05
N PRO A 31 -10.28 -9.08 -12.56
CA PRO A 31 -9.86 -7.69 -12.41
C PRO A 31 -9.70 -7.32 -10.93
N ALA A 32 -8.57 -6.71 -10.59
CA ALA A 32 -8.28 -6.16 -9.27
C ALA A 32 -8.60 -4.66 -9.25
N ARG A 33 -9.23 -4.20 -8.17
CA ARG A 33 -9.53 -2.79 -7.92
C ARG A 33 -9.38 -2.49 -6.44
N VAL A 34 -8.84 -1.31 -6.13
CA VAL A 34 -8.85 -0.77 -4.76
C VAL A 34 -10.27 -0.49 -4.30
N SER A 35 -10.47 -0.29 -2.99
CA SER A 35 -11.77 0.07 -2.43
C SER A 35 -12.22 1.48 -2.86
N GLU A 36 -13.51 1.75 -2.75
CA GLU A 36 -14.12 3.06 -3.00
C GLU A 36 -14.40 3.85 -1.70
N GLU A 37 -13.84 3.39 -0.56
CA GLU A 37 -14.02 4.08 0.73
C GLU A 37 -13.39 5.47 0.67
N THR A 38 -14.13 6.48 1.13
CA THR A 38 -13.74 7.89 1.11
C THR A 38 -13.50 8.48 2.49
N GLU A 39 -13.85 7.74 3.57
CA GLU A 39 -13.74 8.21 4.94
C GLU A 39 -12.65 7.47 5.69
N LEU A 40 -11.62 8.19 6.14
CA LEU A 40 -10.47 7.61 6.81
C LEU A 40 -10.86 6.88 8.12
N ASN A 41 -11.84 7.41 8.84
CA ASN A 41 -12.37 6.80 10.08
C ASN A 41 -13.17 5.49 9.84
N ARG A 42 -13.30 5.06 8.59
CA ARG A 42 -13.87 3.76 8.20
C ARG A 42 -12.83 2.85 7.57
N ALA A 43 -11.64 3.38 7.32
CA ALA A 43 -10.57 2.65 6.64
C ALA A 43 -9.91 1.60 7.54
N VAL A 44 -9.50 0.49 6.93
CA VAL A 44 -8.62 -0.51 7.53
C VAL A 44 -7.19 -0.26 7.07
N CYS A 45 -6.28 -0.10 8.03
CA CYS A 45 -4.84 0.06 7.78
C CYS A 45 -4.10 -1.23 8.10
N ALA A 46 -3.50 -1.84 7.09
CA ALA A 46 -2.55 -2.93 7.23
C ALA A 46 -1.14 -2.39 7.48
N HIS A 47 -0.35 -3.06 8.29
CA HIS A 47 1.04 -2.70 8.58
C HIS A 47 1.85 -3.94 8.98
N ILE A 48 3.16 -3.80 9.15
CA ILE A 48 4.04 -4.91 9.55
C ILE A 48 4.09 -5.09 11.08
N ASP A 49 4.75 -4.20 11.79
CA ASP A 49 4.93 -4.23 13.25
C ASP A 49 4.92 -2.80 13.81
N THR A 50 4.07 -2.51 14.79
CA THR A 50 3.94 -1.19 15.39
C THR A 50 5.23 -0.69 16.04
N ALA A 51 6.00 -1.59 16.68
CA ALA A 51 7.28 -1.22 17.28
C ALA A 51 8.34 -0.81 16.23
N TYR A 52 8.18 -1.26 14.99
CA TYR A 52 9.11 -0.96 13.90
C TYR A 52 9.04 0.51 13.48
N PHE A 53 7.86 1.13 13.55
CA PHE A 53 7.72 2.57 13.33
C PHE A 53 8.53 3.39 14.33
N GLY A 54 8.44 3.07 15.62
CA GLY A 54 9.20 3.74 16.67
C GLY A 54 10.71 3.57 16.51
N ARG A 55 11.16 2.33 16.23
CA ARG A 55 12.60 2.02 16.02
C ARG A 55 13.22 2.77 14.83
N ASN A 56 12.39 3.16 13.85
CA ASN A 56 12.83 3.88 12.65
C ASN A 56 12.49 5.39 12.68
N GLY A 57 12.20 5.95 13.86
CA GLY A 57 11.91 7.39 14.01
C GLY A 57 10.59 7.86 13.44
N LYS A 58 9.67 6.93 13.12
CA LYS A 58 8.38 7.20 12.46
C LYS A 58 7.18 7.01 13.39
N GLY A 59 7.41 6.83 14.70
CA GLY A 59 6.37 6.56 15.68
C GLY A 59 5.29 7.64 15.74
N ALA A 60 5.66 8.92 15.72
CA ALA A 60 4.70 10.02 15.75
C ALA A 60 3.78 10.05 14.51
N LYS A 61 4.32 9.70 13.34
CA LYS A 61 3.54 9.60 12.08
C LYS A 61 2.56 8.43 12.15
N TRP A 62 3.03 7.30 12.63
CA TRP A 62 2.18 6.14 12.91
C TRP A 62 1.07 6.47 13.90
N ASP A 63 1.38 7.15 15.01
CA ASP A 63 0.40 7.52 16.03
C ASP A 63 -0.71 8.42 15.50
N ARG A 64 -0.42 9.30 14.55
CA ARG A 64 -1.44 10.11 13.89
C ARG A 64 -2.36 9.25 13.03
N LEU A 65 -1.78 8.39 12.18
CA LEU A 65 -2.57 7.55 11.28
C LEU A 65 -3.41 6.52 12.04
N GLN A 66 -2.82 5.79 13.00
CA GLN A 66 -3.56 4.75 13.72
C GLN A 66 -4.77 5.27 14.52
N LYS A 67 -4.75 6.55 14.93
CA LYS A 67 -5.88 7.20 15.60
C LYS A 67 -6.97 7.67 14.64
N ALA A 68 -6.63 7.86 13.38
CA ALA A 68 -7.54 8.38 12.36
C ALA A 68 -8.33 7.26 11.66
N VAL A 69 -7.79 6.04 11.59
CA VAL A 69 -8.43 4.91 10.91
C VAL A 69 -9.39 4.15 11.82
N TYR A 70 -10.34 3.42 11.22
CA TYR A 70 -11.28 2.57 11.95
C TYR A 70 -10.58 1.41 12.65
N TYR A 71 -9.71 0.70 11.93
CA TYR A 71 -9.02 -0.48 12.41
C TYR A 71 -7.62 -0.58 11.83
N ASN A 72 -6.69 -1.11 12.61
CA ASN A 72 -5.35 -1.41 12.12
C ASN A 72 -4.98 -2.86 12.43
N ALA A 73 -4.30 -3.52 11.49
CA ALA A 73 -3.89 -4.92 11.57
C ALA A 73 -2.42 -5.06 11.21
N GLY A 74 -1.64 -5.64 12.12
CA GLY A 74 -0.25 -5.97 11.92
C GLY A 74 -0.05 -7.31 11.19
N TRP A 75 1.22 -7.63 10.93
CA TRP A 75 1.64 -8.89 10.29
C TRP A 75 1.24 -9.03 8.82
N CYS A 76 1.16 -7.94 8.10
CA CYS A 76 0.64 -7.98 6.73
C CYS A 76 1.71 -8.06 5.66
N ASP A 77 2.94 -7.63 5.91
CA ASP A 77 4.05 -7.66 4.96
C ASP A 77 3.58 -7.44 3.49
N ALA A 78 4.17 -8.10 2.51
CA ALA A 78 3.76 -8.00 1.09
C ALA A 78 2.27 -8.30 0.86
N TYR A 79 1.66 -9.14 1.69
CA TYR A 79 0.24 -9.48 1.60
C TYR A 79 -0.69 -8.29 1.88
N GLY A 80 -0.27 -7.34 2.70
CA GLY A 80 -1.02 -6.10 2.94
C GLY A 80 -1.24 -5.29 1.66
N TYR A 81 -0.25 -5.24 0.77
CA TYR A 81 -0.39 -4.59 -0.53
C TYR A 81 -1.41 -5.31 -1.43
N LEU A 82 -1.45 -6.65 -1.39
CA LEU A 82 -2.48 -7.41 -2.09
C LEU A 82 -3.88 -7.09 -1.57
N LEU A 83 -4.06 -6.99 -0.24
CA LEU A 83 -5.34 -6.63 0.36
C LEU A 83 -5.83 -5.28 -0.13
N VAL A 84 -4.96 -4.27 -0.17
CA VAL A 84 -5.32 -2.93 -0.64
C VAL A 84 -5.60 -2.92 -2.15
N ALA A 85 -4.76 -3.55 -2.96
CA ALA A 85 -4.94 -3.59 -4.41
C ALA A 85 -6.21 -4.35 -4.86
N THR A 86 -6.81 -5.14 -3.96
CA THR A 86 -8.05 -5.91 -4.20
C THR A 86 -9.25 -5.37 -3.41
N GLY A 87 -9.13 -4.19 -2.78
CA GLY A 87 -10.22 -3.53 -2.06
C GLY A 87 -10.64 -4.21 -0.75
N ARG A 88 -9.76 -5.05 -0.16
CA ARG A 88 -10.01 -5.76 1.09
C ARG A 88 -9.46 -5.00 2.32
N ALA A 89 -8.64 -3.98 2.09
CA ALA A 89 -8.18 -2.97 3.04
C ALA A 89 -7.96 -1.66 2.27
N GLU A 90 -7.84 -0.54 2.98
CA GLU A 90 -7.71 0.78 2.36
C GLU A 90 -6.26 1.28 2.34
N ILE A 91 -5.46 0.90 3.33
CA ILE A 91 -4.10 1.41 3.51
C ILE A 91 -3.16 0.26 3.82
N MET A 92 -1.97 0.25 3.21
CA MET A 92 -0.81 -0.52 3.68
C MET A 92 0.36 0.44 3.91
N LEU A 93 0.99 0.35 5.08
CA LEU A 93 2.05 1.25 5.49
C LEU A 93 3.27 0.49 6.00
N ASP A 94 4.41 0.72 5.36
CA ASP A 94 5.71 0.20 5.78
C ASP A 94 6.71 1.31 6.06
N PRO A 95 7.32 1.34 7.28
CA PRO A 95 8.31 2.35 7.63
C PRO A 95 9.68 2.11 7.00
N VAL A 96 9.96 0.88 6.54
CA VAL A 96 11.22 0.51 5.88
C VAL A 96 10.92 -0.48 4.77
N MET A 97 11.29 -0.12 3.54
CA MET A 97 11.13 -0.98 2.36
C MET A 97 12.36 -0.92 1.48
N ALA A 98 12.80 -2.06 0.99
CA ALA A 98 13.85 -2.15 -0.02
C ALA A 98 13.27 -1.99 -1.43
N VAL A 99 14.13 -1.57 -2.37
CA VAL A 99 13.73 -1.34 -3.78
C VAL A 99 13.11 -2.58 -4.42
N TRP A 100 13.65 -3.76 -4.13
CA TRP A 100 13.16 -5.02 -4.69
C TRP A 100 11.82 -5.45 -4.10
N ASP A 101 11.50 -5.06 -2.86
CA ASP A 101 10.20 -5.31 -2.24
C ASP A 101 9.13 -4.37 -2.81
N CYS A 102 9.50 -3.11 -3.08
CA CYS A 102 8.63 -2.13 -3.73
C CYS A 102 8.35 -2.44 -5.21
N GLY A 103 9.31 -3.08 -5.88
CA GLY A 103 9.36 -3.20 -7.35
C GLY A 103 8.06 -3.61 -8.04
N PRO A 104 7.31 -4.63 -7.58
CA PRO A 104 6.10 -5.07 -8.28
C PRO A 104 4.90 -4.12 -8.16
N PHE A 105 4.85 -3.28 -7.12
CA PHE A 105 3.62 -2.59 -6.73
C PHE A 105 3.25 -1.33 -7.55
N PRO A 106 4.16 -0.50 -8.08
CA PRO A 106 3.77 0.69 -8.84
C PRO A 106 2.80 0.40 -10.00
N PRO A 107 3.05 -0.56 -10.91
CA PRO A 107 2.08 -0.87 -11.96
C PRO A 107 0.80 -1.51 -11.41
N ILE A 108 0.88 -2.34 -10.36
CA ILE A 108 -0.29 -2.98 -9.75
C ILE A 108 -1.26 -1.92 -9.23
N PHE A 109 -0.78 -0.96 -8.44
CA PHE A 109 -1.64 0.07 -7.86
C PHE A 109 -2.17 1.06 -8.92
N ARG A 110 -1.34 1.47 -9.85
CA ARG A 110 -1.77 2.34 -10.96
C ARG A 110 -2.92 1.71 -11.75
N GLU A 111 -2.80 0.43 -12.09
CA GLU A 111 -3.80 -0.30 -12.86
C GLU A 111 -5.03 -0.72 -12.02
N ALA A 112 -4.88 -0.88 -10.71
CA ALA A 112 -5.99 -1.12 -9.79
C ALA A 112 -6.75 0.16 -9.40
N GLY A 113 -6.27 1.35 -9.79
CA GLY A 113 -6.89 2.65 -9.49
C GLY A 113 -6.51 3.22 -8.11
N GLY A 114 -5.41 2.77 -7.53
CA GLY A 114 -4.88 3.23 -6.25
C GLY A 114 -3.56 3.98 -6.36
N TYR A 115 -2.97 4.25 -5.22
CA TYR A 115 -1.67 4.88 -5.05
C TYR A 115 -0.67 3.88 -4.46
N PHE A 116 0.55 3.88 -5.00
CA PHE A 116 1.74 3.30 -4.38
C PHE A 116 2.89 4.30 -4.53
N GLY A 117 3.62 4.54 -3.45
CA GLY A 117 4.77 5.42 -3.45
C GLY A 117 5.33 5.64 -2.05
N ASP A 118 6.10 6.73 -1.87
CA ASP A 118 6.63 7.11 -0.56
C ASP A 118 5.59 7.88 0.29
N TRP A 119 5.94 8.13 1.55
CA TRP A 119 5.09 8.85 2.50
C TRP A 119 4.99 10.36 2.21
N SER A 120 5.83 10.87 1.32
CA SER A 120 5.79 12.28 0.89
C SER A 120 4.84 12.51 -0.30
N GLY A 121 4.28 11.44 -0.88
CA GLY A 121 3.33 11.51 -1.96
C GLY A 121 3.93 11.38 -3.36
N HIS A 122 5.19 10.93 -3.49
CA HIS A 122 5.81 10.68 -4.79
C HIS A 122 5.35 9.32 -5.33
N GLU A 123 4.39 9.37 -6.23
CA GLU A 123 3.80 8.18 -6.84
C GLU A 123 4.81 7.36 -7.65
N GLY A 124 4.74 6.04 -7.47
CA GLY A 124 5.61 5.08 -8.16
C GLY A 124 7.05 5.05 -7.65
N ARG A 125 7.36 5.81 -6.59
CA ARG A 125 8.71 5.81 -6.01
C ARG A 125 8.97 4.50 -5.27
N ILE A 126 10.09 3.85 -5.59
CA ILE A 126 10.51 2.56 -5.02
C ILE A 126 11.79 2.65 -4.20
N ASP A 127 12.50 3.78 -4.27
CA ASP A 127 13.80 4.02 -3.61
C ASP A 127 13.70 4.98 -2.42
N GLY A 128 12.48 5.23 -1.92
CA GLY A 128 12.22 6.12 -0.78
C GLY A 128 12.62 5.55 0.57
N GLY A 129 12.90 4.25 0.66
CA GLY A 129 13.23 3.54 1.90
C GLY A 129 12.01 3.24 2.77
N GLU A 130 10.82 3.59 2.33
CA GLU A 130 9.51 3.40 2.95
C GLU A 130 8.43 3.25 1.88
N ALA A 131 7.26 2.74 2.24
CA ALA A 131 6.17 2.63 1.29
C ALA A 131 4.80 2.90 1.92
N LEU A 132 3.94 3.48 1.09
CA LEU A 132 2.52 3.66 1.31
C LEU A 132 1.76 3.15 0.09
N ALA A 133 0.76 2.33 0.35
CA ALA A 133 -0.27 2.02 -0.64
C ALA A 133 -1.65 2.37 -0.09
N THR A 134 -2.51 2.94 -0.94
CA THR A 134 -3.87 3.29 -0.56
C THR A 134 -4.77 3.41 -1.80
N ASN A 135 -6.09 3.50 -1.59
CA ASN A 135 -7.00 3.89 -2.66
C ASN A 135 -6.80 5.38 -3.02
N ALA A 136 -7.30 5.78 -4.17
CA ALA A 136 -7.10 7.15 -4.67
C ALA A 136 -7.79 8.20 -3.80
N ALA A 137 -8.94 7.88 -3.20
CA ALA A 137 -9.75 8.82 -2.43
C ALA A 137 -9.07 9.25 -1.11
N LEU A 138 -8.39 8.31 -0.43
CA LEU A 138 -7.76 8.57 0.88
C LEU A 138 -6.32 9.07 0.77
N ARG A 139 -5.72 9.03 -0.42
CA ARG A 139 -4.30 9.35 -0.64
C ARG A 139 -3.86 10.65 0.02
N ASP A 140 -4.53 11.75 -0.30
CA ASP A 140 -4.07 13.09 0.11
C ASP A 140 -4.20 13.28 1.62
N GLU A 141 -5.25 12.74 2.23
CA GLU A 141 -5.45 12.79 3.68
C GLU A 141 -4.40 11.94 4.43
N VAL A 142 -4.14 10.72 3.95
CA VAL A 142 -3.10 9.85 4.53
C VAL A 142 -1.72 10.47 4.40
N VAL A 143 -1.36 10.98 3.22
CA VAL A 143 -0.07 11.65 2.99
C VAL A 143 0.08 12.87 3.92
N ALA A 144 -0.99 13.65 4.13
CA ALA A 144 -0.96 14.80 5.05
C ALA A 144 -0.65 14.39 6.50
N LEU A 145 -1.20 13.26 6.97
CA LEU A 145 -0.90 12.72 8.30
C LEU A 145 0.55 12.21 8.46
N LEU A 146 1.17 11.78 7.36
CA LEU A 146 2.52 11.23 7.35
C LEU A 146 3.61 12.28 7.12
N ARG A 147 3.26 13.50 6.70
CA ARG A 147 4.22 14.63 6.59
C ARG A 147 4.61 15.17 7.95
N ASP A 148 5.79 15.83 8.00
CA ASP A 148 6.27 16.58 9.17
C ASP A 148 5.59 17.94 9.29
#